data_d270a23bb236a034125ed805cc1c2ed0
#
_entry.id   d270a23bb236a034125ed805cc1c2ed0
#
_cell.length_a   1.000
_cell.length_b   1.000
_cell.length_c   1.000
_cell.angle_alpha   90.00
_cell.angle_beta   90.00
_cell.angle_gamma   90.00
#
_symmetry.space_group_name_H-M   'P 1'
#
loop_
_entity.id
_entity.type
_entity.pdbx_description
1 polymer ?
#
loop_
_entity_poly.entity_id
_entity_poly.type
_entity_poly.pdbx_seq_one_letter_code
_entity_poly.pdbx_strand_id
1 'polypeptide(L)'
;MKRIPACLPALLLFTSLLQGQTVLSLGTGKIVGSVTGVTSANPSASGLAAGISFDLTIAATSAATPVLTVANHADGIGVAGGSNNLEIDNLNNLTAADDQSLVFTISNVTGLSAAQSLRISGIGTRSLSTVERQYSISDGTTVSTGSFNTSPFAISVPNFASATITAVGPTSGTPLNSRFIVNQLLLTVIGGGGGSTGGSANAVAKVTRSGVDAAGHPFLTFDSVAGESYEIQSSTDLTSWTPVATLSGNGGPLTYADEFTQAPGVPRVFHRARTVQTPNGNLANTTLSIQQTWAQQPGGYARTAVVQVPSGPGPHPVVILLHGNGGTGAGTIGALNPYLNTAIRVAPDGYLTSWNVDAETSKAPDVAFIRDLIALLKTYDNVDAGRISIFGNSNGAGMTNRLIIELDGAAFQNAGTQVSQMITKMHRDGSFWFNAAGTNEYNQTIVPAKRRRIIAIGGTADPTIPYTGGSGVGTTFMPAQESIYRFAQAMGETGPQIADAAGIPGTGTTGNGYSAPFVKYSYRGGQVVHYKLTGGDHGLRVGGSTVHADEARQIVAAFLLQ
;
A
#
# COMPACT_ATOMS: atom_id res chain seq x y z
N MET A 1 9.14 1.21 54.02
CA MET A 1 9.99 1.46 52.83
C MET A 1 9.66 0.40 51.78
N LYS A 2 8.75 0.71 50.88
CA LYS A 2 8.43 -0.16 49.71
C LYS A 2 9.30 0.30 48.53
N ARG A 3 10.14 -0.60 48.02
CA ARG A 3 10.94 -0.37 46.84
C ARG A 3 10.02 -0.31 45.63
N ILE A 4 10.08 0.77 44.87
CA ILE A 4 9.47 0.93 43.54
C ILE A 4 10.36 0.18 42.56
N PRO A 5 9.83 -0.72 41.72
CA PRO A 5 10.65 -1.36 40.68
C PRO A 5 11.00 -0.34 39.61
N ALA A 6 12.28 -0.35 39.21
CA ALA A 6 12.80 0.46 38.12
C ALA A 6 12.04 0.15 36.83
N CYS A 7 11.47 1.19 36.26
CA CYS A 7 10.83 1.16 34.94
C CYS A 7 11.94 0.92 33.90
N LEU A 8 11.94 -0.21 33.22
CA LEU A 8 12.74 -0.43 32.00
C LEU A 8 12.31 0.65 30.98
N PRO A 9 13.27 1.29 30.30
CA PRO A 9 12.93 2.19 29.22
C PRO A 9 12.27 1.36 28.11
N ALA A 10 11.01 1.68 27.79
CA ALA A 10 10.34 1.13 26.63
C ALA A 10 11.11 1.54 25.38
N LEU A 11 11.80 0.58 24.78
CA LEU A 11 12.36 0.68 23.44
C LEU A 11 11.16 0.73 22.48
N LEU A 12 10.66 1.95 22.17
CA LEU A 12 9.67 2.13 21.12
C LEU A 12 10.37 1.87 19.79
N LEU A 13 10.25 0.63 19.32
CA LEU A 13 10.57 0.25 17.95
C LEU A 13 9.68 1.04 17.00
N PHE A 14 10.28 1.64 15.99
CA PHE A 14 9.58 2.00 14.76
C PHE A 14 9.01 0.72 14.14
N THR A 15 7.70 0.53 14.23
CA THR A 15 7.02 -0.68 13.75
C THR A 15 6.58 -0.56 12.30
N SER A 16 7.47 -0.07 11.42
CA SER A 16 7.36 -0.31 9.98
C SER A 16 8.74 -0.27 9.34
N LEU A 17 9.56 -1.27 9.63
CA LEU A 17 10.73 -1.57 8.83
C LEU A 17 10.23 -2.09 7.48
N LEU A 18 10.33 -1.28 6.44
CA LEU A 18 10.28 -1.77 5.06
C LEU A 18 11.40 -2.82 4.91
N GLN A 19 11.12 -3.95 4.30
CA GLN A 19 12.11 -5.00 4.04
C GLN A 19 13.36 -4.39 3.36
N GLY A 20 14.54 -4.62 3.95
CA GLY A 20 15.81 -4.05 3.48
C GLY A 20 16.21 -2.72 4.12
N GLN A 21 15.48 -2.24 5.13
CA GLN A 21 15.85 -1.03 5.85
C GLN A 21 16.81 -1.32 7.00
N THR A 22 17.93 -0.60 7.05
CA THR A 22 18.90 -0.63 8.16
C THR A 22 18.62 0.54 9.10
N VAL A 23 18.59 0.28 10.40
CA VAL A 23 18.46 1.30 11.43
C VAL A 23 19.79 1.48 12.15
N LEU A 24 20.37 2.68 12.08
CA LEU A 24 21.50 3.08 12.89
C LEU A 24 21.01 3.80 14.13
N SER A 25 21.32 3.26 15.29
CA SER A 25 21.00 3.86 16.59
C SER A 25 22.14 4.79 17.04
N LEU A 26 21.78 6.00 17.46
CA LEU A 26 22.71 7.08 17.83
C LEU A 26 22.59 7.42 19.32
N GLY A 27 23.69 7.87 19.94
CA GLY A 27 23.73 8.30 21.33
C GLY A 27 24.67 7.48 22.21
N THR A 28 24.67 7.72 23.51
CA THR A 28 25.55 7.06 24.48
C THR A 28 25.46 5.53 24.43
N GLY A 29 26.58 4.86 24.28
CA GLY A 29 26.63 3.39 24.13
C GLY A 29 26.23 2.88 22.73
N LYS A 30 26.06 3.77 21.79
CA LYS A 30 25.71 3.52 20.38
C LYS A 30 26.69 4.27 19.47
N ILE A 31 26.27 4.67 18.27
CA ILE A 31 27.08 5.55 17.41
C ILE A 31 26.97 6.98 17.93
N VAL A 32 28.10 7.59 18.30
CA VAL A 32 28.18 8.93 18.91
C VAL A 32 28.92 9.96 18.05
N GLY A 33 29.45 9.55 16.91
CA GLY A 33 30.18 10.40 15.99
C GLY A 33 30.47 9.66 14.70
N SER A 34 31.38 10.16 13.88
CA SER A 34 31.80 9.49 12.64
C SER A 34 32.39 8.12 12.92
N VAL A 35 32.02 7.13 12.12
CA VAL A 35 32.42 5.72 12.24
C VAL A 35 32.83 5.21 10.88
N THR A 36 33.99 4.53 10.81
CA THR A 36 34.46 3.83 9.61
C THR A 36 34.14 2.33 9.69
N GLY A 37 33.86 1.72 8.54
CA GLY A 37 33.65 0.28 8.44
C GLY A 37 32.45 -0.25 9.22
N VAL A 38 31.30 0.42 9.20
CA VAL A 38 30.06 -0.06 9.80
C VAL A 38 29.60 -1.33 9.06
N THR A 39 29.42 -2.43 9.80
CA THR A 39 28.98 -3.73 9.27
C THR A 39 27.78 -4.26 10.06
N SER A 40 27.20 -5.38 9.63
CA SER A 40 26.14 -6.09 10.36
C SER A 40 26.55 -6.61 11.74
N ALA A 41 27.85 -6.66 12.05
CA ALA A 41 28.37 -6.97 13.38
C ALA A 41 28.28 -5.78 14.35
N ASN A 42 28.05 -4.54 13.88
CA ASN A 42 27.85 -3.39 14.75
C ASN A 42 26.48 -3.47 15.42
N PRO A 43 26.40 -3.56 16.77
CA PRO A 43 25.13 -3.73 17.48
C PRO A 43 24.17 -2.54 17.32
N SER A 44 24.71 -1.37 16.89
CA SER A 44 23.89 -0.18 16.62
C SER A 44 23.38 -0.11 15.17
N ALA A 45 23.71 -1.06 14.30
CA ALA A 45 23.33 -1.16 12.90
C ALA A 45 22.40 -2.37 12.69
N SER A 46 21.16 -2.28 13.15
CA SER A 46 20.21 -3.37 13.00
C SER A 46 19.62 -3.43 11.59
N GLY A 47 19.47 -4.63 11.03
CA GLY A 47 18.91 -4.85 9.69
C GLY A 47 19.89 -4.67 8.53
N LEU A 48 21.17 -4.39 8.80
CA LEU A 48 22.20 -4.35 7.76
C LEU A 48 22.50 -5.77 7.27
N ALA A 49 22.42 -5.97 5.95
CA ALA A 49 22.71 -7.28 5.37
C ALA A 49 24.18 -7.67 5.53
N ALA A 50 24.45 -8.97 5.72
CA ALA A 50 25.82 -9.47 5.82
C ALA A 50 26.62 -9.17 4.55
N GLY A 51 27.88 -8.78 4.72
CA GLY A 51 28.78 -8.45 3.61
C GLY A 51 28.73 -6.99 3.16
N ILE A 52 27.76 -6.19 3.61
CA ILE A 52 27.73 -4.74 3.35
C ILE A 52 28.56 -4.02 4.43
N SER A 53 29.41 -3.08 4.02
CA SER A 53 30.05 -2.12 4.92
C SER A 53 30.08 -0.72 4.34
N PHE A 54 30.15 0.30 5.20
CA PHE A 54 30.19 1.71 4.81
C PHE A 54 30.81 2.56 5.92
N ASP A 55 31.20 3.80 5.54
CA ASP A 55 31.59 4.82 6.49
C ASP A 55 30.43 5.81 6.69
N LEU A 56 30.21 6.20 7.95
CA LEU A 56 29.27 7.25 8.33
C LEU A 56 30.06 8.45 8.87
N THR A 57 29.95 9.59 8.21
CA THR A 57 30.45 10.87 8.70
C THR A 57 29.29 11.67 9.32
N ILE A 58 29.54 12.21 10.52
CA ILE A 58 28.60 13.07 11.23
C ILE A 58 29.31 14.36 11.57
N ALA A 59 28.77 15.48 11.12
CA ALA A 59 29.33 16.82 11.37
C ALA A 59 28.24 17.75 11.93
N ALA A 60 28.63 18.65 12.81
CA ALA A 60 27.78 19.73 13.31
C ALA A 60 28.15 21.04 12.62
N THR A 61 27.18 21.85 12.24
CA THR A 61 27.38 23.13 11.55
C THR A 61 26.32 24.17 11.93
N SER A 62 26.70 25.44 11.83
CA SER A 62 25.82 26.62 11.84
C SER A 62 26.49 27.72 11.03
N ALA A 63 25.71 28.59 10.42
CA ALA A 63 26.23 29.72 9.66
C ALA A 63 26.86 30.81 10.57
N ALA A 64 26.40 30.93 11.81
CA ALA A 64 26.79 32.00 12.72
C ALA A 64 27.92 31.62 13.70
N THR A 65 28.17 30.37 13.97
CA THR A 65 29.13 29.91 14.99
C THR A 65 30.26 29.13 14.36
N PRO A 66 31.53 29.54 14.47
CA PRO A 66 32.64 29.02 13.68
C PRO A 66 33.11 27.61 14.05
N VAL A 67 32.83 27.10 15.26
CA VAL A 67 33.26 25.76 15.70
C VAL A 67 32.16 25.08 16.52
N LEU A 68 31.41 24.22 15.85
CA LEU A 68 30.46 23.33 16.51
C LEU A 68 30.97 21.89 16.47
N THR A 69 30.65 21.12 17.49
CA THR A 69 30.99 19.70 17.56
C THR A 69 29.73 18.86 17.79
N VAL A 70 29.78 17.60 17.38
CA VAL A 70 28.71 16.65 17.66
C VAL A 70 28.65 16.40 19.16
N ALA A 71 27.50 16.65 19.77
CA ALA A 71 27.24 16.38 21.17
C ALA A 71 26.62 15.02 21.38
N ASN A 72 27.09 14.28 22.37
CA ASN A 72 26.58 12.98 22.74
C ASN A 72 25.55 13.09 23.86
N HIS A 73 24.35 12.56 23.63
CA HIS A 73 23.26 12.48 24.58
C HIS A 73 22.87 11.03 24.84
N ALA A 74 22.35 10.72 26.03
CA ALA A 74 21.90 9.36 26.40
C ALA A 74 20.88 8.78 25.39
N ASP A 75 20.06 9.64 24.79
CA ASP A 75 18.95 9.28 23.92
C ASP A 75 19.18 9.61 22.42
N GLY A 76 20.38 10.07 22.05
CA GLY A 76 20.71 10.47 20.67
C GLY A 76 21.95 11.34 20.57
N ILE A 77 22.08 12.11 19.51
CA ILE A 77 23.15 13.08 19.28
C ILE A 77 22.56 14.44 18.94
N GLY A 78 23.27 15.49 19.31
CA GLY A 78 22.95 16.89 19.04
C GLY A 78 24.20 17.70 18.68
N VAL A 79 24.20 19.00 19.00
CA VAL A 79 25.28 19.94 18.69
C VAL A 79 25.79 20.56 19.98
N ALA A 80 27.13 20.63 20.15
CA ALA A 80 27.82 21.32 21.23
C ALA A 80 28.51 22.57 20.71
N GLY A 81 28.62 23.60 21.55
CA GLY A 81 29.23 24.88 21.24
C GLY A 81 28.26 26.04 21.03
N GLY A 82 26.97 25.76 21.01
CA GLY A 82 25.90 26.76 21.00
C GLY A 82 25.36 27.10 22.38
N SER A 83 24.24 27.78 22.47
CA SER A 83 23.60 28.19 23.72
C SER A 83 23.03 27.02 24.53
N ASN A 84 22.81 25.87 23.90
CA ASN A 84 22.34 24.63 24.53
C ASN A 84 23.19 23.45 24.06
N ASN A 85 24.04 22.94 24.93
CA ASN A 85 25.18 22.09 24.59
C ASN A 85 24.87 20.64 24.21
N LEU A 86 23.62 20.23 24.01
CA LEU A 86 23.29 18.83 23.79
C LEU A 86 22.25 18.57 22.69
N GLU A 87 21.58 19.59 22.18
CA GLU A 87 20.51 19.48 21.20
C GLU A 87 20.83 20.29 19.94
N ILE A 88 20.25 19.95 18.81
CA ILE A 88 20.15 20.85 17.67
C ILE A 88 19.16 21.96 18.07
N ASP A 89 19.57 23.22 17.94
CA ASP A 89 18.82 24.36 18.45
C ASP A 89 18.77 25.48 17.40
N ASN A 90 17.67 26.23 17.35
CA ASN A 90 17.54 27.44 16.55
C ASN A 90 17.90 28.73 17.33
N LEU A 91 18.51 28.60 18.49
CA LEU A 91 19.00 29.68 19.35
C LEU A 91 17.97 30.75 19.74
N ASN A 92 16.66 30.41 19.69
CA ASN A 92 15.56 31.32 20.05
C ASN A 92 15.50 32.63 19.25
N ASN A 93 15.99 32.67 18.02
CA ASN A 93 15.95 33.87 17.22
C ASN A 93 15.15 33.68 15.92
N LEU A 94 14.91 34.78 15.21
CA LEU A 94 14.14 34.82 13.96
C LEU A 94 15.04 34.79 12.71
N THR A 95 16.34 34.56 12.88
CA THR A 95 17.30 34.53 11.77
C THR A 95 17.79 33.13 11.50
N ALA A 96 17.64 32.64 10.28
CA ALA A 96 18.13 31.33 9.87
C ALA A 96 19.68 31.16 9.95
N ALA A 97 20.42 32.27 10.14
CA ALA A 97 21.86 32.24 10.25
C ALA A 97 22.38 31.53 11.51
N ASP A 98 21.56 31.49 12.57
CA ASP A 98 21.94 30.92 13.87
C ASP A 98 21.44 29.48 14.05
N ASP A 99 20.66 28.96 13.10
CA ASP A 99 20.11 27.60 13.16
C ASP A 99 21.25 26.56 13.12
N GLN A 100 21.21 25.65 14.07
CA GLN A 100 22.19 24.57 14.17
C GLN A 100 21.76 23.36 13.34
N SER A 101 22.72 22.65 12.79
CA SER A 101 22.50 21.50 11.92
C SER A 101 23.40 20.32 12.24
N LEU A 102 22.91 19.11 12.00
CA LEU A 102 23.73 17.90 11.87
C LEU A 102 23.71 17.43 10.42
N VAL A 103 24.89 17.15 9.91
CA VAL A 103 25.13 16.61 8.56
C VAL A 103 25.54 15.15 8.67
N PHE A 104 24.83 14.28 7.99
CA PHE A 104 25.12 12.86 7.88
C PHE A 104 25.52 12.51 6.45
N THR A 105 26.66 11.87 6.27
CA THR A 105 27.15 11.45 4.95
C THR A 105 27.57 9.99 4.98
N ILE A 106 27.10 9.21 4.00
CA ILE A 106 27.49 7.83 3.79
C ILE A 106 28.52 7.80 2.67
N SER A 107 29.62 7.10 2.92
CA SER A 107 30.73 6.96 1.97
C SER A 107 31.37 5.57 2.04
N ASN A 108 32.27 5.25 1.12
CA ASN A 108 33.05 4.01 1.08
C ASN A 108 32.19 2.75 1.21
N VAL A 109 31.01 2.73 0.55
CA VAL A 109 30.10 1.60 0.60
C VAL A 109 30.67 0.43 -0.20
N THR A 110 30.76 -0.73 0.45
CA THR A 110 31.19 -2.00 -0.16
C THR A 110 30.17 -3.09 0.04
N GLY A 111 30.31 -4.21 -0.68
CA GLY A 111 29.38 -5.35 -0.57
C GLY A 111 28.06 -5.16 -1.34
N LEU A 112 27.92 -4.07 -2.09
CA LEU A 112 26.82 -3.83 -3.01
C LEU A 112 27.27 -4.09 -4.46
N SER A 113 26.34 -4.49 -5.32
CA SER A 113 26.62 -4.54 -6.77
C SER A 113 26.78 -3.13 -7.34
N ALA A 114 27.39 -3.00 -8.51
CA ALA A 114 27.61 -1.71 -9.18
C ALA A 114 26.31 -0.92 -9.45
N ALA A 115 25.16 -1.61 -9.49
CA ALA A 115 23.84 -1.02 -9.69
C ALA A 115 23.16 -0.63 -8.37
N GLN A 116 23.77 -0.89 -7.22
CA GLN A 116 23.18 -0.63 -5.91
C GLN A 116 23.88 0.52 -5.18
N SER A 117 23.15 1.21 -4.35
CA SER A 117 23.71 2.23 -3.44
C SER A 117 22.95 2.23 -2.11
N LEU A 118 23.67 2.56 -1.03
CA LEU A 118 23.08 2.75 0.29
C LEU A 118 22.70 4.23 0.44
N ARG A 119 21.47 4.49 0.90
CA ARG A 119 20.93 5.85 1.02
C ARG A 119 20.23 6.06 2.35
N ILE A 120 20.20 7.31 2.83
CA ILE A 120 19.41 7.74 3.99
C ILE A 120 17.96 7.88 3.54
N SER A 121 17.06 7.08 4.10
CA SER A 121 15.62 7.06 3.80
C SER A 121 14.77 7.67 4.92
N GLY A 122 15.38 7.95 6.08
CA GLY A 122 14.68 8.59 7.19
C GLY A 122 15.62 8.98 8.34
N ILE A 123 15.12 9.88 9.18
CA ILE A 123 15.81 10.36 10.39
C ILE A 123 14.83 10.26 11.56
N GLY A 124 15.23 9.55 12.61
CA GLY A 124 14.51 9.53 13.88
C GLY A 124 14.95 10.67 14.77
N THR A 125 14.01 11.40 15.33
CA THR A 125 14.27 12.52 16.25
C THR A 125 13.60 12.28 17.60
N ARG A 126 14.16 12.93 18.64
CA ARG A 126 13.56 12.97 19.96
C ARG A 126 13.66 14.38 20.52
N SER A 127 12.57 14.91 21.03
CA SER A 127 12.55 16.16 21.77
C SER A 127 12.44 15.88 23.27
N LEU A 128 13.09 16.67 24.07
CA LEU A 128 13.02 16.63 25.54
C LEU A 128 11.84 17.48 26.08
N SER A 129 11.07 18.11 25.20
CA SER A 129 9.93 18.98 25.55
C SER A 129 8.72 18.64 24.66
N THR A 130 7.51 18.95 25.16
CA THR A 130 6.23 18.73 24.46
C THR A 130 5.80 19.90 23.56
N VAL A 131 6.63 20.92 23.41
CA VAL A 131 6.36 22.07 22.52
C VAL A 131 6.59 21.67 21.07
N GLU A 132 5.88 22.27 20.14
CA GLU A 132 6.07 22.05 18.69
C GLU A 132 7.52 22.40 18.28
N ARG A 133 8.08 21.56 17.40
CA ARG A 133 9.43 21.68 16.85
C ARG A 133 9.37 21.82 15.36
N GLN A 134 10.11 22.74 14.80
CA GLN A 134 10.24 22.90 13.35
C GLN A 134 11.61 22.42 12.90
N TYR A 135 11.66 21.80 11.72
CA TYR A 135 12.87 21.27 11.12
C TYR A 135 12.93 21.54 9.63
N SER A 136 14.15 21.57 9.10
CA SER A 136 14.45 21.49 7.68
C SER A 136 15.39 20.33 7.45
N ILE A 137 15.16 19.55 6.37
CA ILE A 137 16.08 18.51 5.91
C ILE A 137 16.43 18.77 4.47
N SER A 138 17.73 18.67 4.16
CA SER A 138 18.27 18.92 2.82
C SER A 138 19.39 17.93 2.48
N ASP A 139 19.51 17.58 1.20
CA ASP A 139 20.68 16.90 0.62
C ASP A 139 21.64 17.86 -0.09
N GLY A 140 21.41 19.17 0.07
CA GLY A 140 22.14 20.24 -0.62
C GLY A 140 21.43 20.75 -1.88
N THR A 141 20.44 20.01 -2.41
CA THR A 141 19.63 20.36 -3.59
C THR A 141 18.14 20.41 -3.31
N THR A 142 17.65 19.45 -2.56
CA THR A 142 16.24 19.34 -2.16
C THR A 142 16.10 19.72 -0.71
N VAL A 143 15.11 20.56 -0.39
CA VAL A 143 14.78 20.97 0.98
C VAL A 143 13.35 20.53 1.30
N SER A 144 13.18 19.87 2.43
CA SER A 144 11.88 19.54 3.00
C SER A 144 11.77 20.13 4.40
N THR A 145 10.69 20.84 4.69
CA THR A 145 10.42 21.45 6.01
C THR A 145 9.20 20.81 6.63
N GLY A 146 9.13 20.79 7.96
CA GLY A 146 8.01 20.29 8.69
C GLY A 146 8.04 20.62 10.17
N SER A 147 7.07 20.14 10.92
CA SER A 147 7.02 20.28 12.38
C SER A 147 6.56 18.99 13.06
N PHE A 148 6.90 18.82 14.32
CA PHE A 148 6.39 17.77 15.18
C PHE A 148 6.24 18.26 16.63
N ASN A 149 5.27 17.69 17.34
CA ASN A 149 5.01 17.94 18.76
C ASN A 149 4.98 16.65 19.60
N THR A 150 5.31 15.53 18.99
CA THR A 150 5.39 14.21 19.64
C THR A 150 6.84 13.75 19.72
N SER A 151 7.16 12.91 20.69
CA SER A 151 8.50 12.36 20.86
C SER A 151 8.42 10.89 21.28
N PRO A 152 9.10 9.97 20.60
CA PRO A 152 9.95 10.15 19.41
C PRO A 152 9.15 10.43 18.12
N PHE A 153 9.79 11.01 17.11
CA PHE A 153 9.21 11.31 15.81
C PHE A 153 10.14 10.89 14.68
N ALA A 154 9.57 10.34 13.60
CA ALA A 154 10.32 9.91 12.42
C ALA A 154 10.03 10.81 11.23
N ILE A 155 11.09 11.20 10.56
CA ILE A 155 11.05 12.02 9.35
C ILE A 155 11.47 11.14 8.18
N SER A 156 10.60 10.98 7.18
CA SER A 156 10.96 10.32 5.92
C SER A 156 11.70 11.28 5.01
N VAL A 157 12.75 10.80 4.36
CA VAL A 157 13.51 11.59 3.36
C VAL A 157 13.63 10.82 2.04
N PRO A 158 13.76 11.52 0.89
CA PRO A 158 13.80 10.88 -0.42
C PRO A 158 15.16 10.26 -0.75
N ASN A 159 15.60 9.23 -0.01
CA ASN A 159 16.80 8.42 -0.30
C ASN A 159 18.08 9.25 -0.55
N PHE A 160 18.47 10.09 0.40
CA PHE A 160 19.61 10.98 0.29
C PHE A 160 20.96 10.25 0.44
N ALA A 161 21.97 10.64 -0.32
CA ALA A 161 23.37 10.21 -0.09
C ALA A 161 23.97 10.90 1.14
N SER A 162 23.56 12.14 1.38
CA SER A 162 23.93 12.97 2.53
C SER A 162 22.68 13.72 2.98
N ALA A 163 22.46 13.84 4.28
CA ALA A 163 21.32 14.57 4.82
C ALA A 163 21.77 15.58 5.87
N THR A 164 21.37 16.84 5.69
CA THR A 164 21.49 17.90 6.69
C THR A 164 20.16 18.09 7.37
N ILE A 165 20.10 17.90 8.68
CA ILE A 165 18.92 18.23 9.49
C ILE A 165 19.21 19.48 10.33
N THR A 166 18.32 20.46 10.24
CA THR A 166 18.42 21.77 10.89
C THR A 166 17.21 22.00 11.79
N ALA A 167 17.45 22.52 12.99
CA ALA A 167 16.36 23.08 13.80
C ALA A 167 16.04 24.48 13.27
N VAL A 168 14.78 24.71 12.89
CA VAL A 168 14.35 25.95 12.24
C VAL A 168 13.40 26.70 13.14
N GLY A 169 13.58 28.01 13.27
CA GLY A 169 12.66 28.92 13.92
C GLY A 169 11.63 29.53 12.97
N PRO A 170 10.52 30.10 13.49
CA PRO A 170 9.58 30.84 12.67
C PRO A 170 10.23 32.13 12.15
N THR A 171 9.92 32.49 10.93
CA THR A 171 10.41 33.75 10.29
C THR A 171 9.65 35.01 10.76
N SER A 172 8.56 34.85 11.53
CA SER A 172 7.75 35.94 12.10
C SER A 172 6.94 35.44 13.29
N GLY A 173 6.61 36.31 14.23
CA GLY A 173 5.82 35.99 15.42
C GLY A 173 6.65 35.74 16.68
N THR A 174 6.13 34.98 17.64
CA THR A 174 6.85 34.59 18.85
C THR A 174 7.89 33.52 18.49
N PRO A 175 9.18 33.68 18.82
CA PRO A 175 10.19 32.68 18.56
C PRO A 175 9.84 31.34 19.19
N LEU A 176 9.76 30.27 18.39
CA LEU A 176 9.66 28.91 18.88
C LEU A 176 11.08 28.38 19.11
N ASN A 177 11.30 27.81 20.27
CA ASN A 177 12.56 27.15 20.57
C ASN A 177 12.52 25.71 20.04
N SER A 178 12.90 25.54 18.78
CA SER A 178 12.96 24.22 18.15
C SER A 178 14.22 23.50 18.60
N ARG A 179 14.09 22.62 19.61
CA ARG A 179 15.18 21.82 20.16
C ARG A 179 14.87 20.35 20.05
N PHE A 180 15.79 19.59 19.50
CA PHE A 180 15.68 18.13 19.40
C PHE A 180 17.05 17.47 19.21
N ILE A 181 17.09 16.17 19.42
CA ILE A 181 18.24 15.31 19.14
C ILE A 181 17.88 14.33 18.03
N VAL A 182 18.89 13.85 17.30
CA VAL A 182 18.74 12.74 16.34
C VAL A 182 19.13 11.44 17.03
N ASN A 183 18.25 10.49 17.05
CA ASN A 183 18.45 9.21 17.74
C ASN A 183 18.58 8.01 16.79
N GLN A 184 18.18 8.17 15.53
CA GLN A 184 18.27 7.12 14.53
C GLN A 184 18.52 7.69 13.12
N LEU A 185 19.23 6.93 12.30
CA LEU A 185 19.22 7.05 10.84
C LEU A 185 18.64 5.77 10.25
N LEU A 186 17.76 5.92 9.28
CA LEU A 186 17.19 4.82 8.52
C LEU A 186 17.85 4.80 7.15
N LEU A 187 18.45 3.67 6.81
CA LEU A 187 19.16 3.47 5.55
C LEU A 187 18.44 2.42 4.70
N THR A 188 18.43 2.63 3.41
CA THR A 188 17.87 1.70 2.43
C THR A 188 18.86 1.46 1.31
N VAL A 189 19.01 0.19 0.88
CA VAL A 189 19.74 -0.14 -0.35
C VAL A 189 18.79 0.13 -1.51
N ILE A 190 19.21 0.98 -2.42
CA ILE A 190 18.48 1.26 -3.65
C ILE A 190 19.29 0.77 -4.85
N GLY A 191 18.58 0.26 -5.88
CA GLY A 191 19.20 -0.32 -7.08
C GLY A 191 19.57 -1.81 -6.91
N GLY A 192 19.72 -2.53 -8.00
CA GLY A 192 20.00 -3.97 -8.04
C GLY A 192 18.74 -4.81 -8.26
N GLY A 193 18.57 -5.36 -9.47
CA GLY A 193 17.46 -6.24 -9.80
C GLY A 193 17.52 -7.54 -8.99
N GLY A 194 16.49 -7.76 -8.18
CA GLY A 194 16.34 -8.99 -7.41
C GLY A 194 15.67 -8.79 -6.06
N GLY A 195 14.49 -8.19 -6.02
CA GLY A 195 13.68 -8.04 -4.83
C GLY A 195 12.68 -6.91 -5.05
N SER A 196 11.58 -7.23 -5.71
CA SER A 196 10.49 -6.32 -5.97
C SER A 196 9.97 -5.72 -4.66
N THR A 197 10.45 -4.54 -4.28
CA THR A 197 9.60 -3.63 -3.53
C THR A 197 8.57 -3.17 -4.55
N GLY A 198 7.34 -3.69 -4.47
CA GLY A 198 6.27 -3.41 -5.41
C GLY A 198 6.04 -1.92 -5.58
N GLY A 199 6.74 -1.34 -6.53
CA GLY A 199 6.30 -0.12 -7.19
C GLY A 199 4.98 -0.47 -7.86
N SER A 200 3.94 0.26 -7.54
CA SER A 200 2.63 0.10 -8.17
C SER A 200 2.84 0.05 -9.68
N ALA A 201 2.47 -1.07 -10.34
CA ALA A 201 2.45 -1.16 -11.79
C ALA A 201 1.71 0.08 -12.32
N ASN A 202 2.35 0.83 -13.22
CA ASN A 202 1.87 2.13 -13.72
C ASN A 202 1.99 3.33 -12.74
N ALA A 203 2.86 3.27 -11.74
CA ALA A 203 3.16 4.45 -10.95
C ALA A 203 3.70 5.56 -11.87
N VAL A 204 3.08 6.74 -11.81
CA VAL A 204 3.60 7.91 -12.52
C VAL A 204 4.91 8.33 -11.84
N ALA A 205 5.98 8.38 -12.61
CA ALA A 205 7.28 8.82 -12.09
C ALA A 205 7.17 10.30 -11.65
N LYS A 206 7.82 10.62 -10.53
CA LYS A 206 7.84 12.00 -10.02
C LYS A 206 8.65 12.87 -10.97
N VAL A 207 7.96 13.76 -11.68
CA VAL A 207 8.61 14.76 -12.52
C VAL A 207 9.31 15.77 -11.61
N THR A 208 10.60 15.92 -11.78
CA THR A 208 11.45 16.84 -11.00
C THR A 208 11.66 18.17 -11.72
N ARG A 209 11.55 18.16 -13.04
CA ARG A 209 11.65 19.35 -13.88
C ARG A 209 10.83 19.20 -15.15
N SER A 210 10.18 20.26 -15.58
CA SER A 210 9.48 20.31 -16.88
C SER A 210 9.53 21.75 -17.43
N GLY A 211 9.42 21.89 -18.74
CA GLY A 211 9.47 23.20 -19.38
C GLY A 211 9.58 23.07 -20.89
N VAL A 212 10.10 24.14 -21.48
CA VAL A 212 10.46 24.20 -22.91
C VAL A 212 11.95 24.51 -22.96
N ASP A 213 12.70 23.78 -23.77
CA ASP A 213 14.14 23.99 -23.94
C ASP A 213 14.45 25.23 -24.80
N ALA A 214 15.73 25.53 -25.01
CA ALA A 214 16.15 26.69 -25.80
C ALA A 214 15.74 26.59 -27.29
N ALA A 215 15.42 25.40 -27.79
CA ALA A 215 14.94 25.16 -29.16
C ALA A 215 13.42 25.21 -29.26
N GLY A 216 12.70 25.37 -28.13
CA GLY A 216 11.24 25.42 -28.07
C GLY A 216 10.59 24.05 -27.89
N HIS A 217 11.36 23.01 -27.55
CA HIS A 217 10.84 21.66 -27.36
C HIS A 217 10.36 21.47 -25.92
N PRO A 218 9.14 20.97 -25.70
CA PRO A 218 8.66 20.56 -24.40
C PRO A 218 9.53 19.43 -23.86
N PHE A 219 9.93 19.52 -22.59
CA PHE A 219 10.67 18.45 -21.93
C PHE A 219 10.13 18.14 -20.53
N LEU A 220 10.39 16.92 -20.07
CA LEU A 220 10.24 16.53 -18.68
C LEU A 220 11.51 15.79 -18.19
N THR A 221 11.86 16.04 -16.94
CA THR A 221 12.91 15.30 -16.24
C THR A 221 12.28 14.62 -15.03
N PHE A 222 12.64 13.38 -14.77
CA PHE A 222 12.14 12.59 -13.65
C PHE A 222 13.25 11.70 -13.09
N ASP A 223 13.15 11.38 -11.79
CA ASP A 223 14.09 10.45 -11.16
C ASP A 223 13.81 9.03 -11.63
N SER A 224 14.85 8.33 -12.07
CA SER A 224 14.72 6.95 -12.53
C SER A 224 15.46 5.97 -11.63
N VAL A 225 14.98 4.74 -11.60
CA VAL A 225 15.60 3.60 -10.91
C VAL A 225 16.36 2.77 -11.95
N ALA A 226 17.61 2.42 -11.67
CA ALA A 226 18.40 1.60 -12.59
C ALA A 226 17.75 0.25 -12.82
N GLY A 227 17.63 -0.15 -14.11
CA GLY A 227 17.01 -1.41 -14.52
C GLY A 227 15.48 -1.36 -14.69
N GLU A 228 14.81 -0.29 -14.26
CA GLU A 228 13.40 -0.06 -14.56
C GLU A 228 13.23 0.51 -15.97
N SER A 229 12.09 0.22 -16.60
CA SER A 229 11.69 0.84 -17.86
C SER A 229 10.62 1.88 -17.62
N TYR A 230 10.70 2.99 -18.33
CA TYR A 230 9.76 4.10 -18.23
C TYR A 230 9.12 4.38 -19.58
N GLU A 231 7.81 4.32 -19.64
CA GLU A 231 7.04 4.76 -20.81
C GLU A 231 6.71 6.24 -20.67
N ILE A 232 7.12 7.03 -21.65
CA ILE A 232 6.70 8.42 -21.78
C ILE A 232 5.41 8.45 -22.57
N GLN A 233 4.43 9.12 -22.05
CA GLN A 233 3.13 9.27 -22.68
C GLN A 233 2.81 10.75 -22.91
N SER A 234 2.15 11.06 -24.02
CA SER A 234 1.63 12.40 -24.32
C SER A 234 0.11 12.43 -24.31
N SER A 235 -0.45 13.59 -24.00
CA SER A 235 -1.89 13.86 -23.98
C SER A 235 -2.17 15.32 -24.35
N THR A 236 -3.28 15.57 -25.03
CA THR A 236 -3.81 16.93 -25.27
C THR A 236 -4.97 17.28 -24.35
N ASP A 237 -5.54 16.31 -23.64
CA ASP A 237 -6.77 16.43 -22.84
C ASP A 237 -6.61 15.96 -21.37
N LEU A 238 -5.41 15.46 -20.99
CA LEU A 238 -5.09 14.86 -19.68
C LEU A 238 -5.92 13.61 -19.34
N THR A 239 -6.73 13.12 -20.27
CA THR A 239 -7.59 11.94 -20.09
C THR A 239 -7.14 10.78 -20.97
N SER A 240 -6.80 11.05 -22.22
CA SER A 240 -6.32 10.10 -23.20
C SER A 240 -4.80 10.23 -23.33
N TRP A 241 -4.07 9.14 -23.07
CA TRP A 241 -2.61 9.15 -23.07
C TRP A 241 -2.06 8.18 -24.09
N THR A 242 -1.20 8.68 -24.96
CA THR A 242 -0.56 7.88 -26.04
C THR A 242 0.92 7.70 -25.71
N PRO A 243 1.46 6.47 -25.74
CA PRO A 243 2.90 6.21 -25.64
C PRO A 243 3.67 6.92 -26.75
N VAL A 244 4.76 7.60 -26.41
CA VAL A 244 5.63 8.32 -27.36
C VAL A 244 7.08 7.88 -27.27
N ALA A 245 7.54 7.38 -26.13
CA ALA A 245 8.90 6.86 -25.97
C ALA A 245 8.99 5.85 -24.83
N THR A 246 10.04 5.03 -24.83
CA THR A 246 10.44 4.18 -23.70
C THR A 246 11.89 4.50 -23.35
N LEU A 247 12.15 4.75 -22.06
CA LEU A 247 13.48 5.06 -21.52
C LEU A 247 13.88 4.01 -20.49
N SER A 248 15.13 3.57 -20.53
CA SER A 248 15.68 2.69 -19.49
C SER A 248 16.23 3.52 -18.34
N GLY A 249 15.81 3.18 -17.11
CA GLY A 249 16.29 3.80 -15.90
C GLY A 249 17.79 3.56 -15.68
N ASN A 250 18.50 4.60 -15.33
CA ASN A 250 19.96 4.57 -15.07
C ASN A 250 20.30 4.83 -13.59
N GLY A 251 19.29 4.97 -12.71
CA GLY A 251 19.47 5.29 -11.30
C GLY A 251 19.65 6.77 -11.00
N GLY A 252 19.51 7.63 -12.00
CA GLY A 252 19.60 9.09 -11.90
C GLY A 252 18.46 9.77 -12.67
N PRO A 253 18.51 11.10 -12.78
CA PRO A 253 17.51 11.84 -13.57
C PRO A 253 17.57 11.46 -15.05
N LEU A 254 16.41 11.17 -15.62
CA LEU A 254 16.20 11.00 -17.06
C LEU A 254 15.43 12.20 -17.61
N THR A 255 15.84 12.68 -18.77
CA THR A 255 15.14 13.75 -19.47
C THR A 255 14.62 13.22 -20.80
N TYR A 256 13.35 13.43 -21.06
CA TYR A 256 12.72 13.30 -22.37
C TYR A 256 12.45 14.70 -22.90
N ALA A 257 12.85 14.97 -24.12
CA ALA A 257 12.47 16.17 -24.87
C ALA A 257 11.68 15.75 -26.10
N ASP A 258 10.57 16.43 -26.37
CA ASP A 258 9.78 16.20 -27.57
C ASP A 258 10.57 16.75 -28.78
N GLU A 259 10.44 16.10 -29.93
CA GLU A 259 11.06 16.57 -31.17
C GLU A 259 10.29 17.74 -31.83
N PHE A 260 9.10 18.04 -31.32
CA PHE A 260 8.25 19.08 -31.87
C PHE A 260 8.31 20.38 -31.07
N THR A 261 8.60 21.49 -31.76
CA THR A 261 8.49 22.85 -31.20
C THR A 261 7.03 23.20 -30.93
N GLN A 262 6.73 23.62 -29.73
CA GLN A 262 5.39 24.10 -29.37
C GLN A 262 5.21 25.51 -29.90
N ALA A 263 4.64 25.66 -31.12
CA ALA A 263 4.34 26.94 -31.71
C ALA A 263 3.13 27.63 -31.03
N PRO A 264 3.06 28.96 -31.02
CA PRO A 264 1.88 29.67 -30.56
C PRO A 264 0.63 29.26 -31.36
N GLY A 265 -0.46 28.89 -30.66
CA GLY A 265 -1.73 28.48 -31.29
C GLY A 265 -1.88 26.96 -31.48
N VAL A 266 -0.87 26.16 -31.23
CA VAL A 266 -0.98 24.68 -31.20
C VAL A 266 -1.57 24.24 -29.86
N PRO A 267 -2.47 23.21 -29.82
CA PRO A 267 -2.98 22.65 -28.59
C PRO A 267 -1.81 22.24 -27.65
N ARG A 268 -1.95 22.54 -26.37
CA ARG A 268 -0.94 22.15 -25.37
C ARG A 268 -0.80 20.64 -25.34
N VAL A 269 0.42 20.15 -25.37
CA VAL A 269 0.75 18.74 -25.17
C VAL A 269 1.31 18.57 -23.77
N PHE A 270 0.76 17.61 -23.05
CA PHE A 270 1.20 17.22 -21.71
C PHE A 270 1.97 15.92 -21.82
N HIS A 271 3.03 15.78 -21.03
CA HIS A 271 3.82 14.54 -20.95
C HIS A 271 3.82 13.99 -19.52
N ARG A 272 3.86 12.66 -19.41
CA ARG A 272 4.11 11.97 -18.16
C ARG A 272 5.06 10.80 -18.39
N ALA A 273 5.85 10.45 -17.38
CA ALA A 273 6.58 9.21 -17.33
C ALA A 273 5.89 8.23 -16.37
N ARG A 274 5.78 6.98 -16.75
CA ARG A 274 5.33 5.91 -15.86
C ARG A 274 6.28 4.72 -15.93
N THR A 275 6.43 3.98 -14.84
CA THR A 275 7.17 2.73 -14.85
C THR A 275 6.45 1.69 -15.71
N VAL A 276 7.22 0.99 -16.55
CA VAL A 276 6.74 -0.19 -17.29
C VAL A 276 7.42 -1.39 -16.66
N GLN A 277 6.63 -2.32 -16.14
CA GLN A 277 7.20 -3.56 -15.63
C GLN A 277 7.75 -4.40 -16.79
N THR A 278 8.96 -4.93 -16.61
CA THR A 278 9.48 -5.94 -17.53
C THR A 278 8.58 -7.17 -17.43
N PRO A 279 8.02 -7.66 -18.55
CA PRO A 279 7.19 -8.86 -18.52
C PRO A 279 7.95 -10.04 -17.92
N ASN A 280 7.28 -10.80 -17.05
CA ASN A 280 7.84 -12.02 -16.45
C ASN A 280 7.70 -13.26 -17.37
N GLY A 281 7.41 -13.04 -18.66
CA GLY A 281 7.02 -14.11 -19.56
C GLY A 281 5.62 -14.65 -19.22
N ASN A 282 5.33 -15.87 -19.64
CA ASN A 282 4.02 -16.49 -19.38
C ASN A 282 3.93 -17.07 -17.97
N LEU A 283 2.89 -16.70 -17.24
CA LEU A 283 2.53 -17.36 -16.00
C LEU A 283 2.19 -18.84 -16.26
N ALA A 284 2.74 -19.71 -15.44
CA ALA A 284 2.45 -21.14 -15.47
C ALA A 284 1.74 -21.59 -14.20
N ASN A 285 1.30 -22.85 -14.15
CA ASN A 285 0.84 -23.48 -12.92
C ASN A 285 1.96 -23.43 -11.88
N THR A 286 1.74 -22.75 -10.78
CA THR A 286 2.77 -22.51 -9.77
C THR A 286 2.16 -22.08 -8.44
N THR A 287 3.00 -21.82 -7.46
CA THR A 287 2.65 -21.08 -6.25
C THR A 287 3.45 -19.79 -6.23
N LEU A 288 2.78 -18.65 -6.32
CA LEU A 288 3.38 -17.33 -6.14
C LEU A 288 3.61 -17.06 -4.65
N SER A 289 4.61 -16.22 -4.36
CA SER A 289 4.95 -15.83 -2.99
C SER A 289 5.19 -14.33 -2.91
N ILE A 290 4.60 -13.69 -1.91
CA ILE A 290 4.77 -12.26 -1.61
C ILE A 290 5.22 -12.13 -0.16
N GLN A 291 6.36 -11.50 0.04
CA GLN A 291 6.89 -11.25 1.38
C GLN A 291 6.17 -10.08 2.02
N GLN A 292 5.72 -10.27 3.26
CA GLN A 292 5.10 -9.22 4.07
C GLN A 292 5.67 -9.23 5.49
N THR A 293 5.60 -8.07 6.14
CA THR A 293 5.99 -7.89 7.54
C THR A 293 4.89 -7.14 8.27
N TRP A 294 4.49 -7.61 9.45
CA TRP A 294 3.53 -6.93 10.33
C TRP A 294 3.75 -7.37 11.79
N ALA A 295 2.98 -6.83 12.71
CA ALA A 295 3.20 -7.03 14.15
C ALA A 295 3.24 -8.52 14.59
N GLN A 296 2.43 -9.41 13.96
CA GLN A 296 2.46 -10.85 14.25
C GLN A 296 3.62 -11.58 13.55
N GLN A 297 4.25 -10.97 12.55
CA GLN A 297 5.37 -11.51 11.76
C GLN A 297 6.46 -10.45 11.55
N PRO A 298 7.14 -10.00 12.61
CA PRO A 298 8.15 -8.95 12.50
C PRO A 298 9.41 -9.38 11.74
N GLY A 299 9.67 -10.68 11.65
CA GLY A 299 10.76 -11.26 10.85
C GLY A 299 10.43 -11.48 9.38
N GLY A 300 9.22 -11.13 8.95
CA GLY A 300 8.74 -11.39 7.60
C GLY A 300 8.03 -12.74 7.47
N TYR A 301 7.10 -12.81 6.54
CA TYR A 301 6.31 -13.99 6.22
C TYR A 301 6.02 -14.06 4.73
N ALA A 302 6.27 -15.23 4.13
CA ALA A 302 5.95 -15.50 2.73
C ALA A 302 4.45 -15.83 2.59
N ARG A 303 3.66 -14.89 2.08
CA ARG A 303 2.25 -15.10 1.75
C ARG A 303 2.17 -15.81 0.39
N THR A 304 1.45 -16.91 0.32
CA THR A 304 1.39 -17.77 -0.85
C THR A 304 0.06 -17.67 -1.59
N ALA A 305 0.10 -17.93 -2.91
CA ALA A 305 -1.08 -18.03 -3.77
C ALA A 305 -0.88 -19.14 -4.80
N VAL A 306 -1.74 -20.14 -4.78
CA VAL A 306 -1.76 -21.22 -5.78
C VAL A 306 -2.32 -20.68 -7.09
N VAL A 307 -1.67 -20.99 -8.21
CA VAL A 307 -2.06 -20.54 -9.55
C VAL A 307 -2.35 -21.73 -10.43
N GLN A 308 -3.46 -21.68 -11.16
CA GLN A 308 -3.78 -22.60 -12.25
C GLN A 308 -4.11 -21.80 -13.51
N VAL A 309 -3.37 -22.08 -14.58
CA VAL A 309 -3.49 -21.42 -15.87
C VAL A 309 -4.27 -22.33 -16.83
N PRO A 310 -5.25 -21.80 -17.58
CA PRO A 310 -5.96 -22.59 -18.59
C PRO A 310 -5.04 -22.96 -19.76
N SER A 311 -5.40 -24.00 -20.48
CA SER A 311 -4.72 -24.36 -21.74
C SER A 311 -5.02 -23.35 -22.84
N GLY A 312 -4.07 -23.19 -23.78
CA GLY A 312 -4.19 -22.31 -24.93
C GLY A 312 -3.45 -20.98 -24.76
N PRO A 313 -3.39 -20.18 -25.83
CA PRO A 313 -2.70 -18.90 -25.81
C PRO A 313 -3.47 -17.87 -24.99
N GLY A 314 -2.75 -17.01 -24.25
CA GLY A 314 -3.31 -15.85 -23.58
C GLY A 314 -3.48 -14.63 -24.51
N PRO A 315 -3.81 -13.44 -23.95
CA PRO A 315 -3.99 -13.20 -22.53
C PRO A 315 -5.32 -13.75 -21.99
N HIS A 316 -5.29 -14.30 -20.77
CA HIS A 316 -6.44 -14.86 -20.08
C HIS A 316 -6.96 -13.91 -18.99
N PRO A 317 -8.28 -13.82 -18.77
CA PRO A 317 -8.82 -13.16 -17.58
C PRO A 317 -8.33 -13.87 -16.32
N VAL A 318 -8.28 -13.12 -15.20
CA VAL A 318 -7.85 -13.66 -13.91
C VAL A 318 -9.03 -13.64 -12.94
N VAL A 319 -9.18 -14.71 -12.16
CA VAL A 319 -10.09 -14.73 -11.02
C VAL A 319 -9.30 -15.11 -9.75
N ILE A 320 -9.25 -14.17 -8.80
CA ILE A 320 -8.67 -14.39 -7.47
C ILE A 320 -9.76 -14.94 -6.56
N LEU A 321 -9.48 -16.08 -5.92
CA LEU A 321 -10.43 -16.87 -5.11
C LEU A 321 -10.03 -16.82 -3.64
N LEU A 322 -10.82 -16.15 -2.80
CA LEU A 322 -10.59 -16.01 -1.37
C LEU A 322 -11.40 -17.03 -0.58
N HIS A 323 -10.74 -17.92 0.14
CA HIS A 323 -11.35 -19.00 0.91
C HIS A 323 -12.12 -18.49 2.15
N GLY A 324 -13.03 -19.30 2.68
CA GLY A 324 -13.66 -19.06 3.98
C GLY A 324 -12.73 -19.32 5.16
N ASN A 325 -13.15 -18.92 6.36
CA ASN A 325 -12.38 -19.15 7.59
C ASN A 325 -12.05 -20.65 7.76
N GLY A 326 -10.82 -20.97 8.11
CA GLY A 326 -10.29 -22.33 8.23
C GLY A 326 -9.92 -22.98 6.90
N GLY A 327 -10.14 -22.29 5.77
CA GLY A 327 -9.79 -22.78 4.43
C GLY A 327 -8.36 -22.49 4.01
N THR A 328 -8.02 -22.91 2.79
CA THR A 328 -6.75 -22.64 2.11
C THR A 328 -6.96 -22.37 0.63
N GLY A 329 -5.99 -21.71 -0.02
CA GLY A 329 -5.99 -21.50 -1.46
C GLY A 329 -6.07 -22.81 -2.23
N ALA A 330 -5.27 -23.82 -1.82
CA ALA A 330 -5.27 -25.14 -2.44
C ALA A 330 -6.64 -25.83 -2.34
N GLY A 331 -7.37 -25.68 -1.23
CA GLY A 331 -8.70 -26.21 -1.03
C GLY A 331 -9.78 -25.48 -1.84
N THR A 332 -9.56 -24.20 -2.14
CA THR A 332 -10.57 -23.35 -2.81
C THR A 332 -10.40 -23.29 -4.32
N ILE A 333 -9.20 -23.47 -4.85
CA ILE A 333 -8.90 -23.26 -6.28
C ILE A 333 -9.75 -24.13 -7.22
N GLY A 334 -10.16 -25.30 -6.75
CA GLY A 334 -11.04 -26.21 -7.47
C GLY A 334 -12.53 -25.91 -7.41
N ALA A 335 -12.97 -25.06 -6.47
CA ALA A 335 -14.39 -24.88 -6.16
C ALA A 335 -15.25 -24.33 -7.33
N LEU A 336 -14.65 -23.49 -8.19
CA LEU A 336 -15.29 -22.93 -9.38
C LEU A 336 -14.70 -23.51 -10.69
N ASN A 337 -13.91 -24.58 -10.59
CA ASN A 337 -13.15 -25.11 -11.72
C ASN A 337 -13.97 -25.38 -12.98
N PRO A 338 -15.15 -26.02 -12.94
CA PRO A 338 -15.91 -26.27 -14.16
C PRO A 338 -16.33 -25.00 -14.90
N TYR A 339 -16.48 -23.88 -14.19
CA TYR A 339 -17.07 -22.64 -14.68
C TYR A 339 -16.05 -21.55 -14.99
N LEU A 340 -14.81 -21.69 -14.51
CA LEU A 340 -13.69 -20.74 -14.70
C LEU A 340 -12.55 -21.35 -15.52
N ASN A 341 -12.84 -22.33 -16.35
CA ASN A 341 -11.81 -23.07 -17.12
C ASN A 341 -11.10 -22.25 -18.20
N THR A 342 -11.60 -21.06 -18.53
CA THR A 342 -10.97 -20.11 -19.46
C THR A 342 -10.17 -19.02 -18.76
N ALA A 343 -10.22 -18.95 -17.43
CA ALA A 343 -9.52 -17.95 -16.64
C ALA A 343 -8.31 -18.54 -15.91
N ILE A 344 -7.29 -17.71 -15.71
CA ILE A 344 -6.25 -17.97 -14.71
C ILE A 344 -6.92 -17.88 -13.35
N ARG A 345 -6.85 -18.95 -12.57
CA ARG A 345 -7.36 -19.00 -11.20
C ARG A 345 -6.19 -18.82 -10.25
N VAL A 346 -6.35 -17.88 -9.33
CA VAL A 346 -5.34 -17.54 -8.33
C VAL A 346 -5.99 -17.64 -6.96
N ALA A 347 -5.53 -18.54 -6.12
CA ALA A 347 -6.10 -18.77 -4.80
C ALA A 347 -5.04 -18.53 -3.71
N PRO A 348 -5.01 -17.31 -3.13
CA PRO A 348 -4.09 -16.98 -2.06
C PRO A 348 -4.53 -17.59 -0.72
N ASP A 349 -3.54 -17.78 0.18
CA ASP A 349 -3.76 -18.24 1.55
C ASP A 349 -3.92 -17.06 2.51
N GLY A 350 -5.01 -17.07 3.27
CA GLY A 350 -5.19 -16.22 4.45
C GLY A 350 -4.22 -16.64 5.56
N TYR A 351 -3.60 -15.66 6.24
CA TYR A 351 -2.73 -15.95 7.38
C TYR A 351 -3.54 -16.59 8.52
N LEU A 352 -3.00 -17.66 9.12
CA LEU A 352 -3.72 -18.50 10.08
C LEU A 352 -5.06 -19.02 9.56
N THR A 353 -5.13 -19.33 8.26
CA THR A 353 -6.31 -19.81 7.55
C THR A 353 -7.52 -18.85 7.61
N SER A 354 -7.26 -17.55 7.75
CA SER A 354 -8.29 -16.52 7.93
C SER A 354 -7.88 -15.20 7.28
N TRP A 355 -8.85 -14.40 6.89
CA TRP A 355 -8.66 -13.04 6.38
C TRP A 355 -8.98 -12.03 7.48
N ASN A 356 -8.13 -11.04 7.62
CA ASN A 356 -8.28 -9.97 8.61
C ASN A 356 -9.43 -9.02 8.23
N VAL A 357 -10.61 -9.31 8.69
CA VAL A 357 -11.82 -8.49 8.48
C VAL A 357 -12.19 -7.70 9.73
N ASP A 358 -12.29 -8.35 10.90
CA ASP A 358 -12.65 -7.70 12.18
C ASP A 358 -12.15 -8.51 13.39
N ALA A 359 -12.91 -9.54 13.78
CA ALA A 359 -12.69 -10.30 15.01
C ALA A 359 -11.67 -11.45 14.85
N GLU A 360 -11.20 -11.69 13.63
CA GLU A 360 -10.30 -12.79 13.32
C GLU A 360 -8.97 -12.68 14.07
N THR A 361 -8.36 -13.84 14.33
CA THR A 361 -7.05 -13.94 14.99
C THR A 361 -5.93 -13.41 14.10
N SER A 362 -6.06 -13.56 12.77
CA SER A 362 -5.15 -12.96 11.80
C SER A 362 -5.28 -11.44 11.84
N LYS A 363 -4.14 -10.76 11.99
CA LYS A 363 -4.02 -9.30 11.82
C LYS A 363 -3.06 -8.97 10.68
N ALA A 364 -2.96 -9.89 9.71
CA ALA A 364 -2.14 -9.71 8.52
C ALA A 364 -2.65 -8.54 7.65
N PRO A 365 -1.77 -7.84 6.92
CA PRO A 365 -2.15 -6.75 6.02
C PRO A 365 -2.69 -7.29 4.69
N ASP A 366 -3.86 -7.97 4.73
CA ASP A 366 -4.41 -8.71 3.61
C ASP A 366 -4.77 -7.83 2.40
N VAL A 367 -5.24 -6.60 2.63
CA VAL A 367 -5.50 -5.64 1.51
C VAL A 367 -4.22 -5.35 0.74
N ALA A 368 -3.11 -5.12 1.45
CA ALA A 368 -1.80 -4.92 0.84
C ALA A 368 -1.33 -6.19 0.10
N PHE A 369 -1.50 -7.36 0.71
CA PHE A 369 -1.16 -8.64 0.07
C PHE A 369 -1.88 -8.83 -1.27
N ILE A 370 -3.19 -8.65 -1.31
CA ILE A 370 -3.98 -8.82 -2.55
C ILE A 370 -3.64 -7.73 -3.56
N ARG A 371 -3.39 -6.48 -3.14
CA ARG A 371 -2.91 -5.42 -4.01
C ARG A 371 -1.59 -5.80 -4.69
N ASP A 372 -0.62 -6.28 -3.92
CA ASP A 372 0.72 -6.63 -4.40
C ASP A 372 0.67 -7.89 -5.29
N LEU A 373 -0.20 -8.85 -4.96
CA LEU A 373 -0.49 -10.01 -5.80
C LEU A 373 -1.08 -9.60 -7.16
N ILE A 374 -2.04 -8.68 -7.19
CA ILE A 374 -2.61 -8.14 -8.43
C ILE A 374 -1.53 -7.43 -9.25
N ALA A 375 -0.68 -6.63 -8.61
CA ALA A 375 0.43 -5.96 -9.29
C ALA A 375 1.39 -6.98 -9.93
N LEU A 376 1.76 -8.03 -9.21
CA LEU A 376 2.59 -9.11 -9.73
C LEU A 376 1.93 -9.85 -10.91
N LEU A 377 0.64 -10.19 -10.80
CA LEU A 377 -0.10 -10.86 -11.87
C LEU A 377 -0.10 -10.05 -13.18
N LYS A 378 -0.24 -8.74 -13.09
CA LYS A 378 -0.24 -7.82 -14.24
C LYS A 378 1.10 -7.77 -15.00
N THR A 379 2.17 -8.36 -14.46
CA THR A 379 3.49 -8.40 -15.12
C THR A 379 3.67 -9.59 -16.07
N TYR A 380 2.73 -10.51 -16.11
CA TYR A 380 2.84 -11.70 -16.95
C TYR A 380 2.16 -11.48 -18.32
N ASP A 381 2.80 -11.96 -19.40
CA ASP A 381 2.37 -11.74 -20.78
C ASP A 381 1.02 -12.38 -21.11
N ASN A 382 0.71 -13.53 -20.50
CA ASN A 382 -0.54 -14.25 -20.72
C ASN A 382 -1.66 -13.86 -19.75
N VAL A 383 -1.47 -12.79 -18.96
CA VAL A 383 -2.49 -12.21 -18.08
C VAL A 383 -3.17 -11.03 -18.76
N ASP A 384 -4.50 -11.07 -18.85
CA ASP A 384 -5.29 -9.89 -19.23
C ASP A 384 -5.40 -8.93 -18.05
N ALA A 385 -4.49 -7.95 -18.01
CA ALA A 385 -4.43 -6.95 -16.93
C ALA A 385 -5.70 -6.09 -16.80
N GLY A 386 -6.51 -6.02 -17.86
CA GLY A 386 -7.80 -5.32 -17.88
C GLY A 386 -8.98 -6.18 -17.39
N ARG A 387 -8.79 -7.48 -17.15
CA ARG A 387 -9.84 -8.43 -16.79
C ARG A 387 -9.46 -9.25 -15.55
N ILE A 388 -9.29 -8.57 -14.42
CA ILE A 388 -9.04 -9.19 -13.12
C ILE A 388 -10.33 -9.10 -12.29
N SER A 389 -10.75 -10.23 -11.76
CA SER A 389 -11.93 -10.37 -10.91
C SER A 389 -11.55 -11.00 -9.57
N ILE A 390 -12.33 -10.70 -8.52
CA ILE A 390 -12.14 -11.27 -7.18
C ILE A 390 -13.42 -11.94 -6.74
N PHE A 391 -13.31 -13.13 -6.19
CA PHE A 391 -14.43 -13.84 -5.56
C PHE A 391 -14.04 -14.29 -4.16
N GLY A 392 -14.92 -14.09 -3.20
CA GLY A 392 -14.75 -14.57 -1.83
C GLY A 392 -15.97 -15.31 -1.31
N ASN A 393 -15.69 -16.32 -0.48
CA ASN A 393 -16.71 -17.09 0.24
C ASN A 393 -16.59 -16.87 1.75
N SER A 394 -17.69 -16.62 2.46
CA SER A 394 -17.74 -16.46 3.92
C SER A 394 -16.74 -15.38 4.39
N ASN A 395 -15.75 -15.69 5.22
CA ASN A 395 -14.68 -14.76 5.62
C ASN A 395 -13.94 -14.14 4.42
N GLY A 396 -13.69 -14.92 3.34
CA GLY A 396 -13.16 -14.40 2.08
C GLY A 396 -14.09 -13.41 1.39
N ALA A 397 -15.41 -13.54 1.53
CA ALA A 397 -16.37 -12.55 1.04
C ALA A 397 -16.32 -11.26 1.88
N GLY A 398 -16.15 -11.37 3.20
CA GLY A 398 -15.86 -10.24 4.08
C GLY A 398 -14.61 -9.50 3.62
N MET A 399 -13.55 -10.23 3.28
CA MET A 399 -12.34 -9.65 2.71
C MET A 399 -12.58 -9.01 1.34
N THR A 400 -13.38 -9.64 0.46
CA THR A 400 -13.76 -9.05 -0.83
C THR A 400 -14.48 -7.72 -0.65
N ASN A 401 -15.39 -7.59 0.33
CA ASN A 401 -16.03 -6.32 0.66
C ASN A 401 -15.00 -5.24 1.04
N ARG A 402 -13.96 -5.58 1.82
CA ARG A 402 -12.85 -4.67 2.10
C ARG A 402 -12.12 -4.24 0.83
N LEU A 403 -11.81 -5.18 -0.05
CA LEU A 403 -11.10 -4.89 -1.31
C LEU A 403 -11.91 -3.98 -2.24
N ILE A 404 -13.25 -4.13 -2.29
CA ILE A 404 -14.14 -3.23 -3.03
C ILE A 404 -14.05 -1.81 -2.48
N ILE A 405 -13.96 -1.65 -1.17
CA ILE A 405 -13.92 -0.37 -0.47
C ILE A 405 -12.53 0.26 -0.57
N GLU A 406 -11.46 -0.50 -0.33
CA GLU A 406 -10.12 0.00 -0.02
C GLU A 406 -9.18 0.06 -1.23
N LEU A 407 -9.39 -0.74 -2.30
CA LEU A 407 -8.54 -0.70 -3.48
C LEU A 407 -9.04 0.29 -4.54
N ASP A 408 -8.12 0.83 -5.32
CA ASP A 408 -8.46 1.70 -6.45
C ASP A 408 -9.17 0.95 -7.60
N GLY A 409 -9.82 1.71 -8.50
CA GLY A 409 -10.62 1.13 -9.58
C GLY A 409 -9.82 0.41 -10.67
N ALA A 410 -8.51 0.63 -10.75
CA ALA A 410 -7.62 -0.03 -11.69
C ALA A 410 -7.14 -1.41 -11.19
N ALA A 411 -7.31 -1.70 -9.89
CA ALA A 411 -6.87 -2.96 -9.32
C ALA A 411 -7.61 -4.15 -9.96
N PHE A 412 -8.94 -4.12 -9.93
CA PHE A 412 -9.80 -5.17 -10.51
C PHE A 412 -11.15 -4.61 -10.96
N GLN A 413 -11.87 -5.32 -11.82
CA GLN A 413 -13.12 -4.87 -12.45
C GLN A 413 -14.37 -5.50 -11.83
N ASN A 414 -14.36 -6.81 -11.57
CA ASN A 414 -15.51 -7.53 -11.06
C ASN A 414 -15.24 -8.08 -9.66
N ALA A 415 -16.24 -8.06 -8.80
CA ALA A 415 -16.22 -8.67 -7.47
C ALA A 415 -17.41 -9.54 -7.25
N GLY A 416 -17.19 -10.70 -6.62
CA GLY A 416 -18.24 -11.60 -6.19
C GLY A 416 -18.12 -11.94 -4.71
N THR A 417 -19.24 -11.87 -3.96
CA THR A 417 -19.31 -12.26 -2.55
C THR A 417 -20.37 -13.32 -2.35
N GLN A 418 -20.00 -14.37 -1.64
CA GLN A 418 -20.91 -15.46 -1.29
C GLN A 418 -20.99 -15.60 0.22
N VAL A 419 -22.22 -15.62 0.74
CA VAL A 419 -22.62 -15.83 2.14
C VAL A 419 -21.86 -14.96 3.15
N SER A 420 -21.53 -13.71 2.75
CA SER A 420 -21.14 -12.66 3.68
C SER A 420 -21.36 -11.28 3.04
N GLN A 421 -21.97 -10.41 3.76
CA GLN A 421 -22.18 -9.00 3.46
C GLN A 421 -21.23 -8.12 4.27
N MET A 422 -21.29 -6.79 4.09
CA MET A 422 -20.50 -5.84 4.89
C MET A 422 -20.83 -5.96 6.38
N ILE A 423 -19.81 -5.82 7.21
CA ILE A 423 -20.00 -5.55 8.63
C ILE A 423 -20.36 -4.07 8.84
N THR A 424 -21.05 -3.77 9.93
CA THR A 424 -21.54 -2.41 10.23
C THR A 424 -20.39 -1.39 10.37
N LYS A 425 -19.19 -1.84 10.73
CA LYS A 425 -17.99 -0.99 10.77
C LYS A 425 -17.55 -0.48 9.40
N MET A 426 -17.82 -1.23 8.32
CA MET A 426 -17.45 -0.85 6.94
C MET A 426 -18.35 0.24 6.36
N HIS A 427 -19.60 0.33 6.82
CA HIS A 427 -20.50 1.38 6.39
C HIS A 427 -21.41 1.81 7.55
N ARG A 428 -21.31 3.06 7.95
CA ARG A 428 -22.12 3.72 8.98
C ARG A 428 -22.19 5.22 8.73
N ASP A 429 -23.17 5.88 9.27
CA ASP A 429 -23.37 7.34 9.16
C ASP A 429 -23.32 7.84 7.70
N GLY A 430 -23.89 7.02 6.77
CA GLY A 430 -23.92 7.34 5.34
C GLY A 430 -22.58 7.25 4.60
N SER A 431 -21.51 6.81 5.26
CA SER A 431 -20.15 6.78 4.70
C SER A 431 -19.54 5.37 4.76
N PHE A 432 -18.65 5.08 3.80
CA PHE A 432 -17.76 3.92 3.89
C PHE A 432 -16.55 4.24 4.75
N TRP A 433 -16.11 3.25 5.49
CA TRP A 433 -14.99 3.35 6.40
C TRP A 433 -13.97 2.26 6.11
N PHE A 434 -12.69 2.58 6.34
CA PHE A 434 -11.60 1.65 6.16
C PHE A 434 -10.62 1.71 7.33
N ASN A 435 -9.72 0.74 7.34
CA ASN A 435 -8.77 0.55 8.41
C ASN A 435 -7.34 0.86 7.95
N ALA A 436 -6.98 2.14 7.95
CA ALA A 436 -5.68 2.60 7.45
C ALA A 436 -4.47 1.97 8.18
N ALA A 437 -4.61 1.66 9.47
CA ALA A 437 -3.51 1.14 10.29
C ALA A 437 -3.51 -0.39 10.47
N GLY A 438 -4.44 -1.12 9.83
CA GLY A 438 -4.55 -2.57 10.00
C GLY A 438 -5.04 -3.01 11.39
N THR A 439 -5.63 -2.09 12.18
CA THR A 439 -6.09 -2.34 13.56
C THR A 439 -7.54 -2.80 13.66
N ASN A 440 -8.27 -2.86 12.55
CA ASN A 440 -9.70 -3.18 12.45
C ASN A 440 -10.64 -2.19 13.17
N GLU A 441 -10.20 -0.95 13.34
CA GLU A 441 -11.00 0.10 13.97
C GLU A 441 -11.94 0.79 13.00
N TYR A 442 -11.66 0.70 11.69
CA TYR A 442 -12.44 1.37 10.64
C TYR A 442 -12.65 2.85 10.96
N ASN A 443 -11.56 3.56 11.18
CA ASN A 443 -11.54 4.91 11.76
C ASN A 443 -11.39 6.04 10.73
N GLN A 444 -11.27 5.71 9.44
CA GLN A 444 -11.17 6.69 8.37
C GLN A 444 -12.24 6.45 7.29
N THR A 445 -12.82 7.54 6.79
CA THR A 445 -13.77 7.48 5.68
C THR A 445 -13.06 7.36 4.34
N ILE A 446 -13.71 6.69 3.41
CA ILE A 446 -13.24 6.48 2.04
C ILE A 446 -14.42 6.53 1.06
N VAL A 447 -14.16 6.95 -0.16
CA VAL A 447 -15.11 6.81 -1.27
C VAL A 447 -14.64 5.65 -2.15
N PRO A 448 -15.41 4.53 -2.22
CA PRO A 448 -15.05 3.41 -3.06
C PRO A 448 -14.96 3.78 -4.54
N ALA A 449 -14.09 3.10 -5.29
CA ALA A 449 -13.91 3.34 -6.71
C ALA A 449 -15.19 3.03 -7.52
N LYS A 450 -15.61 3.94 -8.40
CA LYS A 450 -16.92 3.92 -9.07
C LYS A 450 -17.09 2.96 -10.25
N ARG A 451 -16.06 2.23 -10.68
CA ARG A 451 -16.07 1.46 -11.94
C ARG A 451 -16.05 -0.04 -11.74
N ARG A 452 -16.71 -0.54 -10.70
CA ARG A 452 -16.75 -1.98 -10.44
C ARG A 452 -18.11 -2.56 -10.70
N ARG A 453 -18.11 -3.82 -11.18
CA ARG A 453 -19.28 -4.67 -11.19
C ARG A 453 -19.26 -5.58 -9.97
N ILE A 454 -20.39 -5.75 -9.31
CA ILE A 454 -20.46 -6.46 -8.03
C ILE A 454 -21.64 -7.43 -8.05
N ILE A 455 -21.38 -8.68 -7.67
CA ILE A 455 -22.39 -9.68 -7.42
C ILE A 455 -22.30 -10.16 -5.97
N ALA A 456 -23.45 -10.27 -5.32
CA ALA A 456 -23.55 -10.86 -3.98
C ALA A 456 -24.62 -11.95 -3.96
N ILE A 457 -24.32 -13.07 -3.28
CA ILE A 457 -25.28 -14.17 -3.08
C ILE A 457 -25.35 -14.50 -1.59
N GLY A 458 -26.58 -14.58 -1.05
CA GLY A 458 -26.81 -14.92 0.36
C GLY A 458 -28.03 -15.78 0.56
N GLY A 459 -27.98 -16.70 1.53
CA GLY A 459 -29.07 -17.57 1.92
C GLY A 459 -29.90 -17.00 3.09
N THR A 460 -31.24 -17.05 3.02
CA THR A 460 -32.08 -16.46 4.06
C THR A 460 -32.17 -17.28 5.36
N ALA A 461 -31.73 -18.53 5.33
CA ALA A 461 -31.68 -19.42 6.49
C ALA A 461 -30.24 -19.66 6.96
N ASP A 462 -29.30 -18.73 6.63
CA ASP A 462 -27.91 -18.79 7.07
C ASP A 462 -27.82 -18.58 8.59
N PRO A 463 -27.39 -19.60 9.37
CA PRO A 463 -27.28 -19.48 10.82
C PRO A 463 -25.96 -18.83 11.27
N THR A 464 -24.98 -18.68 10.35
CA THR A 464 -23.61 -18.22 10.63
C THR A 464 -23.49 -16.71 10.43
N ILE A 465 -24.01 -16.23 9.28
CA ILE A 465 -24.04 -14.82 8.92
C ILE A 465 -25.50 -14.46 8.57
N PRO A 466 -26.23 -13.85 9.51
CA PRO A 466 -27.67 -13.61 9.34
C PRO A 466 -27.96 -12.73 8.12
N TYR A 467 -28.79 -13.23 7.20
CA TYR A 467 -29.17 -12.52 5.97
C TYR A 467 -29.79 -11.14 6.25
N THR A 468 -30.57 -11.03 7.32
CA THR A 468 -31.23 -9.79 7.77
C THR A 468 -30.28 -8.87 8.55
N GLY A 469 -29.01 -9.20 8.62
CA GLY A 469 -28.04 -8.50 9.46
C GLY A 469 -28.12 -8.89 10.93
N GLY A 470 -27.28 -8.28 11.73
CA GLY A 470 -27.16 -8.58 13.16
C GLY A 470 -25.85 -9.29 13.52
N SER A 471 -25.77 -9.82 14.73
CA SER A 471 -24.56 -10.45 15.26
C SER A 471 -24.32 -11.82 14.64
N GLY A 472 -23.09 -12.10 14.25
CA GLY A 472 -22.61 -13.38 13.74
C GLY A 472 -21.07 -13.44 13.79
N VAL A 473 -20.51 -14.60 14.08
CA VAL A 473 -19.05 -14.88 14.12
C VAL A 473 -18.19 -13.79 14.78
N GLY A 474 -18.67 -13.21 15.87
CA GLY A 474 -17.93 -12.20 16.66
C GLY A 474 -17.99 -10.77 16.14
N THR A 475 -18.80 -10.49 15.13
CA THR A 475 -19.01 -9.14 14.57
C THR A 475 -20.49 -8.87 14.31
N THR A 476 -20.82 -7.66 13.83
CA THR A 476 -22.18 -7.28 13.45
C THR A 476 -22.24 -6.98 11.97
N PHE A 477 -23.16 -7.65 11.27
CA PHE A 477 -23.37 -7.52 9.83
C PHE A 477 -24.51 -6.56 9.50
N MET A 478 -24.40 -5.90 8.37
CA MET A 478 -25.53 -5.19 7.74
C MET A 478 -26.54 -6.20 7.14
N PRO A 479 -27.81 -5.83 6.91
CA PRO A 479 -28.68 -6.63 6.06
C PRO A 479 -28.08 -6.84 4.65
N ALA A 480 -28.16 -8.04 4.09
CA ALA A 480 -27.51 -8.38 2.82
C ALA A 480 -27.98 -7.49 1.65
N GLN A 481 -29.29 -7.23 1.56
CA GLN A 481 -29.85 -6.34 0.52
C GLN A 481 -29.41 -4.89 0.71
N GLU A 482 -29.32 -4.40 1.94
CA GLU A 482 -28.83 -3.07 2.23
C GLU A 482 -27.34 -2.95 1.87
N SER A 483 -26.53 -3.92 2.25
CA SER A 483 -25.11 -3.98 1.96
C SER A 483 -24.83 -3.80 0.46
N ILE A 484 -25.50 -4.56 -0.41
CA ILE A 484 -25.31 -4.45 -1.86
C ILE A 484 -25.88 -3.14 -2.42
N TYR A 485 -26.97 -2.63 -1.84
CA TYR A 485 -27.53 -1.34 -2.25
C TYR A 485 -26.54 -0.18 -1.94
N ARG A 486 -25.85 -0.21 -0.79
CA ARG A 486 -24.81 0.79 -0.47
C ARG A 486 -23.66 0.76 -1.50
N PHE A 487 -23.26 -0.42 -1.94
CA PHE A 487 -22.33 -0.53 -3.06
C PHE A 487 -22.92 0.00 -4.38
N ALA A 488 -24.19 -0.26 -4.67
CA ALA A 488 -24.85 0.30 -5.85
C ALA A 488 -24.83 1.83 -5.82
N GLN A 489 -25.13 2.44 -4.68
CA GLN A 489 -25.06 3.90 -4.49
C GLN A 489 -23.61 4.42 -4.70
N ALA A 490 -22.60 3.75 -4.15
CA ALA A 490 -21.20 4.10 -4.37
C ALA A 490 -20.81 4.03 -5.87
N MET A 491 -21.40 3.05 -6.59
CA MET A 491 -21.22 2.93 -8.05
C MET A 491 -22.09 3.91 -8.86
N GLY A 492 -22.90 4.77 -8.20
CA GLY A 492 -23.69 5.83 -8.81
C GLY A 492 -25.16 5.47 -9.04
N GLU A 493 -25.73 4.49 -8.31
CA GLU A 493 -27.19 4.31 -8.26
C GLU A 493 -27.84 5.48 -7.53
N THR A 494 -28.87 6.07 -8.14
CA THR A 494 -29.61 7.21 -7.59
C THR A 494 -31.04 6.84 -7.18
N GLY A 495 -31.52 5.65 -7.61
CA GLY A 495 -32.83 5.15 -7.23
C GLY A 495 -32.85 4.61 -5.78
N PRO A 496 -34.04 4.36 -5.23
CA PRO A 496 -34.19 3.76 -3.91
C PRO A 496 -33.75 2.30 -3.91
N GLN A 497 -33.52 1.75 -2.72
CA GLN A 497 -33.33 0.31 -2.55
C GLN A 497 -34.55 -0.46 -3.08
N ILE A 498 -34.32 -1.49 -3.89
CA ILE A 498 -35.38 -2.35 -4.41
C ILE A 498 -36.02 -3.08 -3.22
N ALA A 499 -37.33 -2.91 -3.07
CA ALA A 499 -38.08 -3.59 -2.03
C ALA A 499 -38.05 -5.12 -2.23
N ASP A 500 -38.16 -5.89 -1.15
CA ASP A 500 -38.08 -7.35 -1.22
C ASP A 500 -39.12 -7.97 -2.17
N ALA A 501 -40.34 -7.42 -2.17
CA ALA A 501 -41.42 -7.85 -3.06
C ALA A 501 -41.23 -7.50 -4.55
N ALA A 502 -40.29 -6.59 -4.86
CA ALA A 502 -39.96 -6.16 -6.23
C ALA A 502 -38.76 -6.94 -6.81
N GLY A 503 -38.21 -7.89 -6.07
CA GLY A 503 -37.19 -8.80 -6.57
C GLY A 503 -37.71 -9.67 -7.69
N ILE A 504 -36.85 -10.03 -8.64
CA ILE A 504 -37.22 -10.88 -9.78
C ILE A 504 -36.96 -12.34 -9.40
N PRO A 505 -38.06 -13.17 -9.26
CA PRO A 505 -37.88 -14.57 -8.91
C PRO A 505 -37.31 -15.38 -10.08
N GLY A 506 -36.57 -16.43 -9.77
CA GLY A 506 -36.07 -17.39 -10.74
C GLY A 506 -37.21 -18.25 -11.29
N THR A 507 -37.12 -18.60 -12.57
CA THR A 507 -38.13 -19.42 -13.27
C THR A 507 -37.61 -20.79 -13.70
N GLY A 508 -36.33 -21.04 -13.52
CA GLY A 508 -35.69 -22.36 -13.66
C GLY A 508 -35.20 -22.75 -15.04
N THR A 509 -35.71 -22.26 -16.16
CA THR A 509 -35.26 -22.78 -17.48
C THR A 509 -35.42 -21.83 -18.66
N THR A 510 -36.27 -20.86 -18.58
CA THR A 510 -36.46 -19.90 -19.69
C THR A 510 -36.74 -18.52 -19.12
N GLY A 511 -36.05 -17.53 -19.60
CA GLY A 511 -36.28 -16.12 -19.28
C GLY A 511 -35.16 -15.45 -18.53
N ASN A 512 -34.99 -15.67 -17.24
CA ASN A 512 -33.98 -14.97 -16.44
C ASN A 512 -32.75 -15.81 -16.00
N GLY A 513 -32.67 -17.07 -16.45
CA GLY A 513 -31.45 -17.89 -16.38
C GLY A 513 -31.06 -18.41 -15.00
N TYR A 514 -31.97 -18.44 -14.02
CA TYR A 514 -31.75 -19.03 -12.68
C TYR A 514 -33.07 -19.63 -12.14
N SER A 515 -32.93 -20.60 -11.23
CA SER A 515 -34.11 -21.35 -10.70
C SER A 515 -34.75 -20.64 -9.49
N ALA A 516 -36.00 -20.96 -9.22
CA ALA A 516 -36.55 -20.79 -7.89
C ALA A 516 -35.80 -21.74 -6.92
N PRO A 517 -35.44 -21.35 -5.70
CA PRO A 517 -35.91 -20.20 -4.92
C PRO A 517 -34.98 -18.97 -4.95
N PHE A 518 -34.20 -18.76 -5.99
CA PHE A 518 -33.43 -17.51 -6.14
C PHE A 518 -34.34 -16.32 -6.48
N VAL A 519 -34.03 -15.16 -5.88
CA VAL A 519 -34.65 -13.87 -6.21
C VAL A 519 -33.53 -12.89 -6.50
N LYS A 520 -33.58 -12.21 -7.65
CA LYS A 520 -32.56 -11.25 -8.12
C LYS A 520 -32.97 -9.81 -7.87
N TYR A 521 -32.06 -9.02 -7.36
CA TYR A 521 -32.15 -7.55 -7.23
C TYR A 521 -31.04 -6.95 -8.09
N SER A 522 -31.41 -6.08 -9.03
CA SER A 522 -30.48 -5.60 -10.06
C SER A 522 -30.45 -4.09 -10.12
N TYR A 523 -29.29 -3.53 -9.88
CA TYR A 523 -29.00 -2.09 -9.91
C TYR A 523 -28.08 -1.78 -11.08
N ARG A 524 -28.10 -0.53 -11.54
CA ARG A 524 -27.23 -0.02 -12.59
C ARG A 524 -27.18 -0.89 -13.86
N GLY A 525 -28.35 -1.34 -14.32
CA GLY A 525 -28.45 -2.20 -15.51
C GLY A 525 -27.72 -3.54 -15.38
N GLY A 526 -27.64 -4.10 -14.18
CA GLY A 526 -26.98 -5.39 -13.93
C GLY A 526 -25.50 -5.30 -13.56
N GLN A 527 -24.96 -4.10 -13.37
CA GLN A 527 -23.57 -3.92 -12.90
C GLN A 527 -23.43 -4.28 -11.41
N VAL A 528 -24.47 -4.03 -10.60
CA VAL A 528 -24.50 -4.42 -9.19
C VAL A 528 -25.73 -5.27 -8.96
N VAL A 529 -25.55 -6.52 -8.58
CA VAL A 529 -26.63 -7.49 -8.44
C VAL A 529 -26.55 -8.26 -7.12
N HIS A 530 -27.70 -8.56 -6.57
CA HIS A 530 -27.84 -9.44 -5.42
C HIS A 530 -28.77 -10.61 -5.77
N TYR A 531 -28.36 -11.81 -5.38
CA TYR A 531 -29.19 -12.99 -5.42
C TYR A 531 -29.50 -13.47 -4.00
N LYS A 532 -30.78 -13.40 -3.62
CA LYS A 532 -31.31 -13.96 -2.40
C LYS A 532 -31.69 -15.42 -2.67
N LEU A 533 -31.12 -16.36 -1.94
CA LEU A 533 -31.56 -17.77 -1.96
C LEU A 533 -32.50 -18.00 -0.78
N THR A 534 -33.80 -18.12 -1.07
CA THR A 534 -34.81 -18.36 -0.04
C THR A 534 -34.64 -19.75 0.57
N GLY A 535 -34.51 -19.83 1.89
CA GLY A 535 -34.27 -21.08 2.63
C GLY A 535 -32.85 -21.61 2.51
N GLY A 536 -31.91 -20.87 1.86
CA GLY A 536 -30.50 -21.25 1.74
C GLY A 536 -29.75 -21.08 3.06
N ASP A 537 -28.96 -22.10 3.43
CA ASP A 537 -28.04 -22.07 4.58
C ASP A 537 -26.70 -21.40 4.22
N HIS A 538 -25.71 -21.42 5.13
CA HIS A 538 -24.36 -20.88 4.90
C HIS A 538 -23.60 -21.58 3.76
N GLY A 539 -23.99 -22.78 3.38
CA GLY A 539 -23.46 -23.52 2.23
C GLY A 539 -24.30 -23.33 0.96
N LEU A 540 -25.30 -22.43 0.94
CA LEU A 540 -26.29 -22.25 -0.11
C LEU A 540 -27.07 -23.54 -0.41
N ARG A 541 -27.32 -24.36 0.60
CA ARG A 541 -28.16 -25.56 0.52
C ARG A 541 -29.58 -25.24 0.95
N VAL A 542 -30.55 -25.73 0.22
CA VAL A 542 -31.97 -25.64 0.58
C VAL A 542 -32.49 -27.06 0.90
N GLY A 543 -32.95 -27.26 2.12
CA GLY A 543 -33.37 -28.60 2.56
C GLY A 543 -32.27 -29.65 2.50
N GLY A 544 -30.98 -29.23 2.66
CA GLY A 544 -29.80 -30.10 2.56
C GLY A 544 -29.30 -30.36 1.14
N SER A 545 -30.02 -29.95 0.10
CA SER A 545 -29.63 -30.14 -1.31
C SER A 545 -28.57 -29.13 -1.73
N THR A 546 -27.52 -29.59 -2.44
CA THR A 546 -26.41 -28.78 -2.97
C THR A 546 -26.66 -28.20 -4.37
N VAL A 547 -27.80 -28.50 -4.99
CA VAL A 547 -28.14 -28.07 -6.37
C VAL A 547 -28.03 -26.55 -6.51
N HIS A 548 -28.54 -25.79 -5.55
CA HIS A 548 -28.51 -24.32 -5.59
C HIS A 548 -27.12 -23.75 -5.29
N ALA A 549 -26.32 -24.45 -4.51
CA ALA A 549 -24.90 -24.06 -4.32
C ALA A 549 -24.11 -24.16 -5.62
N ASP A 550 -24.39 -25.17 -6.43
CA ASP A 550 -23.77 -25.33 -7.74
C ASP A 550 -24.26 -24.28 -8.74
N GLU A 551 -25.57 -24.04 -8.78
CA GLU A 551 -26.17 -22.97 -9.59
C GLU A 551 -25.60 -21.58 -9.21
N ALA A 552 -25.42 -21.29 -7.91
CA ALA A 552 -24.78 -20.06 -7.45
C ALA A 552 -23.37 -19.89 -8.01
N ARG A 553 -22.58 -20.98 -8.05
CA ARG A 553 -21.23 -20.95 -8.65
C ARG A 553 -21.27 -20.64 -10.14
N GLN A 554 -22.24 -21.19 -10.88
CA GLN A 554 -22.44 -20.88 -12.31
C GLN A 554 -22.78 -19.40 -12.51
N ILE A 555 -23.73 -18.88 -11.74
CA ILE A 555 -24.14 -17.46 -11.80
C ILE A 555 -22.96 -16.53 -11.52
N VAL A 556 -22.19 -16.82 -10.47
CA VAL A 556 -21.02 -16.03 -10.10
C VAL A 556 -19.95 -16.09 -11.18
N ALA A 557 -19.60 -17.28 -11.65
CA ALA A 557 -18.57 -17.44 -12.69
C ALA A 557 -18.92 -16.70 -13.98
N ALA A 558 -20.18 -16.81 -14.43
CA ALA A 558 -20.67 -16.08 -15.60
C ALA A 558 -20.59 -14.56 -15.42
N PHE A 559 -20.79 -14.04 -14.21
CA PHE A 559 -20.66 -12.62 -13.90
C PHE A 559 -19.21 -12.15 -13.88
N LEU A 560 -18.31 -12.95 -13.28
CA LEU A 560 -16.90 -12.58 -13.13
C LEU A 560 -16.12 -12.58 -14.45
N LEU A 561 -16.55 -13.37 -15.43
CA LEU A 561 -15.89 -13.50 -16.75
C LEU A 561 -16.35 -12.46 -17.78
N GLN A 562 -17.37 -11.66 -17.47
CA GLN A 562 -17.83 -10.56 -18.33
C GLN A 562 -16.86 -9.38 -18.20
#